data_5a599552919dd733055fbf75139495dc
#
_entry.id   5a599552919dd733055fbf75139495dc
#
_cell.length_a   1.000
_cell.length_b   1.000
_cell.length_c   1.000
_cell.angle_alpha   90.00
_cell.angle_beta   90.00
_cell.angle_gamma   90.00
#
_symmetry.space_group_name_H-M   'P 1'
#
loop_
_entity.id
_entity.type
_entity.pdbx_description
1 polymer ?
#
loop_
_entity_poly.entity_id
_entity_poly.type
_entity_poly.pdbx_seq_one_letter_code
_entity_poly.pdbx_strand_id
1 'polypeptide(L)'
;MAKIAILGFGTVGSGVYEVLCRNAAGVSRRAGEPVEVKYILDPKDFSGHPAANLFVKSIDTILQDPEVRVVVETIGGTRFAYPYVKACLESGRSVCTSNKEMVATYGAELLGLAKAHDCAFLFEASVGGGTPIITPMHQCLAANVISEVEGIVNGTTNFMLTNMVRENLSFDDALKVAQELGYAETKDPSDDVDGRDACRKIAILSSMVCGHQIYPQNIPTRGIRAITTADVEAAEKLGCVIKLIAWMKRGKDGSVAAGVEPCLVPKSNQLASVDDVFNAVLVKGDMLGDVVFYGKGAGKLPTASAVVADVVDALKHGSKVHDSLFWQPAEPVDGMLTDPTPAAYYVRVAGIAPAVAEAIYGYGKVVDERYDGCAYFVERADEKALAEAARKVEAVGGSVKLVLKRLPEEA
;
A
#
# COMPACT_ATOMS: atom_id res chain seq x y z
N MET A 1 -5.90 34.58 -1.59
CA MET A 1 -4.97 33.86 -0.69
C MET A 1 -5.75 32.72 -0.03
N ALA A 2 -5.37 31.49 -0.32
CA ALA A 2 -6.02 30.30 0.21
C ALA A 2 -5.57 30.07 1.67
N LYS A 3 -6.53 29.92 2.57
CA LYS A 3 -6.31 29.51 3.95
C LYS A 3 -6.54 28.02 4.07
N ILE A 4 -5.62 27.32 4.73
CA ILE A 4 -5.72 25.87 4.98
C ILE A 4 -5.60 25.59 6.48
N ALA A 5 -6.12 24.44 6.91
CA ALA A 5 -5.94 23.92 8.24
C ALA A 5 -5.25 22.54 8.22
N ILE A 6 -4.48 22.21 9.25
CA ILE A 6 -3.82 20.90 9.41
C ILE A 6 -4.41 20.22 10.64
N LEU A 7 -4.94 19.01 10.48
CA LEU A 7 -5.42 18.14 11.56
C LEU A 7 -4.34 17.12 11.90
N GLY A 8 -3.76 17.23 13.11
CA GLY A 8 -2.62 16.43 13.56
C GLY A 8 -1.28 17.09 13.22
N PHE A 9 -0.42 17.23 14.22
CA PHE A 9 0.92 17.82 14.06
C PHE A 9 2.02 16.83 14.49
N GLY A 10 1.83 15.57 14.06
CA GLY A 10 2.83 14.51 14.16
C GLY A 10 3.89 14.62 13.06
N THR A 11 4.50 13.49 12.71
CA THR A 11 5.56 13.42 11.69
C THR A 11 5.12 14.02 10.35
N VAL A 12 3.95 13.63 9.83
CA VAL A 12 3.48 14.07 8.51
C VAL A 12 2.97 15.52 8.59
N GLY A 13 2.13 15.87 9.56
CA GLY A 13 1.57 17.23 9.68
C GLY A 13 2.62 18.30 9.88
N SER A 14 3.64 18.05 10.73
CA SER A 14 4.77 18.97 10.86
C SER A 14 5.61 19.05 9.57
N GLY A 15 5.69 17.97 8.81
CA GLY A 15 6.29 17.93 7.48
C GLY A 15 5.54 18.79 6.47
N VAL A 16 4.20 18.71 6.47
CA VAL A 16 3.34 19.54 5.60
C VAL A 16 3.57 21.03 5.88
N TYR A 17 3.56 21.41 7.17
CA TYR A 17 3.87 22.78 7.56
C TYR A 17 5.26 23.21 7.08
N GLU A 18 6.27 22.35 7.26
CA GLU A 18 7.64 22.61 6.81
C GLU A 18 7.73 22.81 5.29
N VAL A 19 7.10 21.93 4.49
CA VAL A 19 7.10 22.02 3.01
C VAL A 19 6.41 23.32 2.56
N LEU A 20 5.28 23.68 3.16
CA LEU A 20 4.55 24.90 2.85
C LEU A 20 5.38 26.15 3.16
N CYS A 21 6.12 26.16 4.27
CA CYS A 21 7.00 27.27 4.61
C CYS A 21 8.23 27.35 3.68
N ARG A 22 8.91 26.23 3.47
CA ARG A 22 10.16 26.20 2.67
C ARG A 22 9.93 26.47 1.19
N ASN A 23 8.83 25.94 0.62
CA ASN A 23 8.53 25.99 -0.79
C ASN A 23 7.38 26.96 -1.13
N ALA A 24 7.07 27.91 -0.24
CA ALA A 24 5.92 28.81 -0.32
C ALA A 24 5.74 29.46 -1.70
N ALA A 25 6.80 30.02 -2.28
CA ALA A 25 6.74 30.67 -3.60
C ALA A 25 6.40 29.69 -4.72
N GLY A 26 6.97 28.46 -4.69
CA GLY A 26 6.71 27.43 -5.69
C GLY A 26 5.29 26.86 -5.58
N VAL A 27 4.84 26.61 -4.35
CA VAL A 27 3.48 26.13 -4.05
C VAL A 27 2.45 27.17 -4.47
N SER A 28 2.61 28.42 -4.07
CA SER A 28 1.70 29.52 -4.41
C SER A 28 1.57 29.72 -5.93
N ARG A 29 2.68 29.68 -6.65
CA ARG A 29 2.65 29.81 -8.11
C ARG A 29 1.87 28.66 -8.77
N ARG A 30 2.03 27.43 -8.27
CA ARG A 30 1.30 26.25 -8.81
C ARG A 30 -0.18 26.28 -8.42
N ALA A 31 -0.49 26.71 -7.20
CA ALA A 31 -1.88 26.87 -6.74
C ALA A 31 -2.61 28.06 -7.41
N GLY A 32 -1.88 28.99 -8.06
CA GLY A 32 -2.44 30.19 -8.66
C GLY A 32 -2.66 31.34 -7.66
N GLU A 33 -2.45 31.10 -6.38
CA GLU A 33 -2.59 32.08 -5.29
C GLU A 33 -1.71 31.73 -4.08
N PRO A 34 -1.38 32.67 -3.19
CA PRO A 34 -0.67 32.36 -1.95
C PRO A 34 -1.44 31.36 -1.08
N VAL A 35 -0.71 30.37 -0.53
CA VAL A 35 -1.26 29.34 0.38
C VAL A 35 -0.68 29.57 1.77
N GLU A 36 -1.55 29.65 2.77
CA GLU A 36 -1.19 29.95 4.16
C GLU A 36 -1.89 28.99 5.13
N VAL A 37 -1.12 28.44 6.08
CA VAL A 37 -1.67 27.66 7.20
C VAL A 37 -2.29 28.63 8.21
N LYS A 38 -3.61 28.55 8.41
CA LYS A 38 -4.34 29.39 9.36
C LYS A 38 -4.52 28.68 10.70
N TYR A 39 -4.78 27.37 10.68
CA TYR A 39 -5.00 26.59 11.89
C TYR A 39 -4.25 25.26 11.86
N ILE A 40 -3.84 24.84 13.05
CA ILE A 40 -3.29 23.51 13.32
C ILE A 40 -4.06 22.91 14.49
N LEU A 41 -4.81 21.83 14.26
CA LEU A 41 -5.53 21.13 15.31
C LEU A 41 -4.68 19.98 15.86
N ASP A 42 -4.27 20.09 17.11
CA ASP A 42 -3.59 18.99 17.82
C ASP A 42 -3.87 19.08 19.32
N PRO A 43 -4.16 17.95 20.03
CA PRO A 43 -4.40 17.95 21.46
C PRO A 43 -3.15 18.23 22.30
N LYS A 44 -1.94 18.01 21.76
CA LYS A 44 -0.67 18.23 22.46
C LYS A 44 -0.41 19.73 22.67
N ASP A 45 0.47 20.04 23.62
CA ASP A 45 0.94 21.41 23.85
C ASP A 45 2.13 21.73 22.92
N PHE A 46 1.99 22.82 22.17
CA PHE A 46 2.99 23.39 21.27
C PHE A 46 3.29 24.85 21.59
N SER A 47 3.11 25.30 22.85
CA SER A 47 3.35 26.66 23.28
C SER A 47 4.77 27.16 23.00
N GLY A 48 5.76 26.28 22.98
CA GLY A 48 7.16 26.59 22.61
C GLY A 48 7.46 26.58 21.11
N HIS A 49 6.48 26.23 20.25
CA HIS A 49 6.73 26.17 18.81
C HIS A 49 6.63 27.58 18.17
N PRO A 50 7.46 27.89 17.15
CA PRO A 50 7.40 29.21 16.48
C PRO A 50 6.01 29.55 15.91
N ALA A 51 5.22 28.55 15.55
CA ALA A 51 3.84 28.72 15.06
C ALA A 51 2.78 28.48 16.16
N ALA A 52 3.11 28.69 17.45
CA ALA A 52 2.20 28.42 18.57
C ALA A 52 0.83 29.11 18.44
N ASN A 53 0.79 30.26 17.82
CA ASN A 53 -0.43 31.03 17.57
C ASN A 53 -1.40 30.41 16.56
N LEU A 54 -0.98 29.40 15.80
CA LEU A 54 -1.83 28.70 14.82
C LEU A 54 -2.58 27.49 15.44
N PHE A 55 -2.18 27.08 16.65
CA PHE A 55 -2.74 25.88 17.28
C PHE A 55 -4.10 26.14 17.89
N VAL A 56 -5.05 25.27 17.55
CA VAL A 56 -6.42 25.25 18.07
C VAL A 56 -6.74 23.88 18.70
N LYS A 57 -7.76 23.83 19.56
CA LYS A 57 -8.13 22.63 20.31
C LYS A 57 -9.48 22.03 19.89
N SER A 58 -10.26 22.75 19.08
CA SER A 58 -11.56 22.26 18.58
C SER A 58 -11.61 22.34 17.06
N ILE A 59 -12.18 21.33 16.45
CA ILE A 59 -12.51 21.30 15.03
C ILE A 59 -13.53 22.41 14.67
N ASP A 60 -14.38 22.78 15.62
CA ASP A 60 -15.39 23.84 15.41
C ASP A 60 -14.78 25.19 15.04
N THR A 61 -13.58 25.50 15.57
CA THR A 61 -12.84 26.72 15.18
C THR A 61 -12.56 26.73 13.68
N ILE A 62 -12.24 25.56 13.10
CA ILE A 62 -11.96 25.40 11.68
C ILE A 62 -13.28 25.41 10.88
N LEU A 63 -14.30 24.71 11.35
CA LEU A 63 -15.58 24.60 10.66
C LEU A 63 -16.39 25.90 10.64
N GLN A 64 -16.21 26.76 11.64
CA GLN A 64 -16.87 28.09 11.70
C GLN A 64 -16.18 29.15 10.86
N ASP A 65 -14.95 28.93 10.40
CA ASP A 65 -14.20 29.89 9.63
C ASP A 65 -14.34 29.68 8.12
N PRO A 66 -15.11 30.53 7.41
CA PRO A 66 -15.36 30.36 5.97
C PRO A 66 -14.12 30.64 5.08
N GLU A 67 -13.04 31.20 5.63
CA GLU A 67 -11.81 31.41 4.88
C GLU A 67 -11.00 30.12 4.69
N VAL A 68 -11.22 29.09 5.53
CA VAL A 68 -10.54 27.80 5.40
C VAL A 68 -11.16 27.02 4.24
N ARG A 69 -10.38 26.83 3.18
CA ARG A 69 -10.84 26.16 1.95
C ARG A 69 -10.39 24.69 1.87
N VAL A 70 -9.21 24.39 2.40
CA VAL A 70 -8.64 23.02 2.35
C VAL A 70 -8.22 22.61 3.76
N VAL A 71 -8.54 21.38 4.10
CA VAL A 71 -8.14 20.77 5.38
C VAL A 71 -7.23 19.58 5.07
N VAL A 72 -6.07 19.57 5.69
CA VAL A 72 -5.09 18.48 5.62
C VAL A 72 -5.28 17.57 6.82
N GLU A 73 -5.60 16.29 6.63
CA GLU A 73 -5.73 15.30 7.70
C GLU A 73 -4.48 14.41 7.76
N THR A 74 -3.84 14.39 8.93
CA THR A 74 -2.64 13.61 9.25
C THR A 74 -2.67 13.03 10.67
N ILE A 75 -3.89 12.80 11.21
CA ILE A 75 -4.09 12.21 12.55
C ILE A 75 -3.79 10.71 12.51
N GLY A 76 -4.29 10.03 11.45
CA GLY A 76 -4.24 8.60 11.31
C GLY A 76 -5.34 7.86 12.10
N GLY A 77 -5.56 6.58 11.75
CA GLY A 77 -6.68 5.79 12.26
C GLY A 77 -8.03 6.35 11.80
N THR A 78 -9.13 5.75 12.26
CA THR A 78 -10.48 6.18 11.83
C THR A 78 -11.28 6.88 12.93
N ARG A 79 -10.98 6.59 14.20
CA ARG A 79 -11.79 7.02 15.34
C ARG A 79 -12.01 8.53 15.42
N PHE A 80 -10.96 9.34 15.19
CA PHE A 80 -11.04 10.81 15.22
C PHE A 80 -10.98 11.42 13.82
N ALA A 81 -10.20 10.82 12.92
CA ALA A 81 -10.00 11.33 11.58
C ALA A 81 -11.29 11.29 10.76
N TYR A 82 -12.00 10.14 10.74
CA TYR A 82 -13.20 9.99 9.92
C TYR A 82 -14.31 11.02 10.25
N PRO A 83 -14.76 11.21 11.51
CA PRO A 83 -15.79 12.20 11.80
C PRO A 83 -15.34 13.63 11.49
N TYR A 84 -14.07 13.98 11.65
CA TYR A 84 -13.58 15.30 11.30
C TYR A 84 -13.54 15.52 9.80
N VAL A 85 -13.07 14.55 9.04
CA VAL A 85 -13.04 14.60 7.57
C VAL A 85 -14.46 14.70 7.01
N LYS A 86 -15.37 13.87 7.51
CA LYS A 86 -16.78 13.91 7.14
C LYS A 86 -17.38 15.31 7.35
N ALA A 87 -17.23 15.88 8.54
CA ALA A 87 -17.74 17.22 8.84
C ALA A 87 -17.10 18.31 7.95
N CYS A 88 -15.81 18.20 7.62
CA CYS A 88 -15.14 19.11 6.70
C CYS A 88 -15.75 19.04 5.28
N LEU A 89 -15.93 17.84 4.74
CA LEU A 89 -16.54 17.64 3.42
C LEU A 89 -18.00 18.11 3.39
N GLU A 90 -18.80 17.78 4.39
CA GLU A 90 -20.21 18.23 4.54
C GLU A 90 -20.32 19.76 4.61
N SER A 91 -19.27 20.44 5.08
CA SER A 91 -19.19 21.91 5.11
C SER A 91 -18.64 22.53 3.83
N GLY A 92 -18.40 21.74 2.77
CA GLY A 92 -17.86 22.19 1.47
C GLY A 92 -16.37 22.47 1.46
N ARG A 93 -15.61 21.98 2.45
CA ARG A 93 -14.15 22.12 2.49
C ARG A 93 -13.49 20.93 1.83
N SER A 94 -12.54 21.20 0.94
CA SER A 94 -11.72 20.14 0.36
C SER A 94 -10.82 19.51 1.44
N VAL A 95 -10.62 18.18 1.35
CA VAL A 95 -9.77 17.45 2.28
C VAL A 95 -8.67 16.70 1.54
N CYS A 96 -7.43 16.82 2.05
CA CYS A 96 -6.26 16.06 1.60
C CYS A 96 -5.76 15.19 2.76
N THR A 97 -5.61 13.88 2.54
CA THR A 97 -5.25 12.94 3.62
C THR A 97 -4.14 11.96 3.24
N SER A 98 -3.36 11.55 4.25
CA SER A 98 -2.41 10.42 4.16
C SER A 98 -2.95 9.12 4.78
N ASN A 99 -4.21 9.10 5.19
CA ASN A 99 -4.81 8.06 6.01
C ASN A 99 -5.36 6.89 5.17
N LYS A 100 -4.49 5.93 4.88
CA LYS A 100 -4.83 4.73 4.12
C LYS A 100 -5.98 3.90 4.72
N GLU A 101 -6.07 3.83 6.06
CA GLU A 101 -7.12 3.07 6.72
C GLU A 101 -8.49 3.68 6.47
N MET A 102 -8.60 4.99 6.60
CA MET A 102 -9.84 5.71 6.34
C MET A 102 -10.25 5.63 4.86
N VAL A 103 -9.31 5.81 3.93
CA VAL A 103 -9.60 5.73 2.49
C VAL A 103 -10.00 4.31 2.07
N ALA A 104 -9.30 3.28 2.55
CA ALA A 104 -9.62 1.89 2.23
C ALA A 104 -10.98 1.45 2.79
N THR A 105 -11.45 2.06 3.88
CA THR A 105 -12.70 1.68 4.55
C THR A 105 -13.89 2.53 4.09
N TYR A 106 -13.71 3.85 3.99
CA TYR A 106 -14.77 4.82 3.77
C TYR A 106 -14.61 5.62 2.46
N GLY A 107 -13.69 5.22 1.58
CA GLY A 107 -13.34 6.00 0.39
C GLY A 107 -14.52 6.34 -0.49
N ALA A 108 -15.39 5.39 -0.81
CA ALA A 108 -16.57 5.62 -1.64
C ALA A 108 -17.55 6.62 -1.01
N GLU A 109 -17.79 6.52 0.32
CA GLU A 109 -18.65 7.46 1.06
C GLU A 109 -18.06 8.87 1.02
N LEU A 110 -16.76 9.01 1.35
CA LEU A 110 -16.09 10.30 1.42
C LEU A 110 -15.96 10.98 0.04
N LEU A 111 -15.70 10.21 -1.01
CA LEU A 111 -15.74 10.69 -2.40
C LEU A 111 -17.15 11.15 -2.80
N GLY A 112 -18.17 10.39 -2.40
CA GLY A 112 -19.56 10.74 -2.62
C GLY A 112 -19.95 12.05 -1.92
N LEU A 113 -19.55 12.22 -0.65
CA LEU A 113 -19.75 13.46 0.11
C LEU A 113 -19.03 14.65 -0.54
N ALA A 114 -17.77 14.48 -0.89
CA ALA A 114 -17.00 15.53 -1.53
C ALA A 114 -17.66 16.02 -2.82
N LYS A 115 -18.12 15.08 -3.66
CA LYS A 115 -18.86 15.39 -4.89
C LYS A 115 -20.20 16.09 -4.62
N ALA A 116 -20.95 15.65 -3.61
CA ALA A 116 -22.23 16.22 -3.22
C ALA A 116 -22.12 17.66 -2.68
N HIS A 117 -20.99 18.01 -2.06
CA HIS A 117 -20.73 19.33 -1.46
C HIS A 117 -19.76 20.19 -2.28
N ASP A 118 -19.53 19.88 -3.56
CA ASP A 118 -18.70 20.62 -4.50
C ASP A 118 -17.28 20.92 -3.98
N CYS A 119 -16.65 19.94 -3.33
CA CYS A 119 -15.29 20.02 -2.83
C CYS A 119 -14.46 18.78 -3.23
N ALA A 120 -13.16 18.78 -2.99
CA ALA A 120 -12.26 17.67 -3.31
C ALA A 120 -11.97 16.79 -2.09
N PHE A 121 -11.85 15.48 -2.32
CA PHE A 121 -11.26 14.53 -1.38
C PHE A 121 -10.08 13.85 -2.05
N LEU A 122 -8.86 14.16 -1.62
CA LEU A 122 -7.60 13.73 -2.22
C LEU A 122 -6.75 12.94 -1.22
N PHE A 123 -6.01 11.95 -1.69
CA PHE A 123 -5.33 11.00 -0.83
C PHE A 123 -4.06 10.38 -1.44
N GLU A 124 -3.32 11.13 -2.28
CA GLU A 124 -2.06 10.66 -2.90
C GLU A 124 -1.11 10.02 -1.88
N ALA A 125 -0.96 10.67 -0.72
CA ALA A 125 -0.08 10.20 0.34
C ALA A 125 -0.56 8.93 1.07
N SER A 126 -1.75 8.43 0.80
CA SER A 126 -2.29 7.20 1.41
C SER A 126 -1.66 5.93 0.83
N VAL A 127 -1.14 6.00 -0.40
CA VAL A 127 -0.43 4.90 -1.07
C VAL A 127 0.92 5.42 -1.55
N GLY A 128 1.98 4.63 -1.42
CA GLY A 128 3.31 5.00 -1.92
C GLY A 128 4.04 6.11 -1.15
N GLY A 129 3.41 6.78 -0.19
CA GLY A 129 4.03 7.87 0.57
C GLY A 129 4.51 9.01 -0.33
N GLY A 130 5.82 9.05 -0.62
CA GLY A 130 6.41 10.02 -1.56
C GLY A 130 6.49 9.53 -3.01
N THR A 131 6.12 8.28 -3.27
CA THR A 131 6.05 7.73 -4.63
C THR A 131 4.69 8.06 -5.23
N PRO A 132 4.61 8.91 -6.26
CA PRO A 132 3.31 9.27 -6.84
C PRO A 132 2.70 8.07 -7.56
N ILE A 133 1.44 7.76 -7.28
CA ILE A 133 0.71 6.65 -7.91
C ILE A 133 -0.77 6.98 -8.18
N ILE A 134 -1.48 7.59 -7.21
CA ILE A 134 -2.91 7.90 -7.34
C ILE A 134 -3.14 8.87 -8.51
N THR A 135 -2.51 10.03 -8.46
CA THR A 135 -2.61 11.06 -9.52
C THR A 135 -2.13 10.55 -10.87
N PRO A 136 -0.97 9.90 -11.01
CA PRO A 136 -0.58 9.28 -12.27
C PRO A 136 -1.62 8.31 -12.83
N MET A 137 -2.20 7.43 -12.00
CA MET A 137 -3.19 6.46 -12.48
C MET A 137 -4.43 7.11 -13.06
N HIS A 138 -5.01 8.12 -12.40
CA HIS A 138 -6.25 8.73 -12.89
C HIS A 138 -6.06 9.86 -13.91
N GLN A 139 -4.85 10.46 -14.00
CA GLN A 139 -4.56 11.54 -14.96
C GLN A 139 -3.65 11.08 -16.10
N CYS A 140 -2.43 10.57 -15.79
CA CYS A 140 -1.45 10.24 -16.81
C CYS A 140 -1.81 8.95 -17.58
N LEU A 141 -2.45 7.99 -16.91
CA LEU A 141 -2.84 6.71 -17.50
C LEU A 141 -4.31 6.68 -17.93
N ALA A 142 -5.01 7.81 -17.94
CA ALA A 142 -6.44 7.91 -18.22
C ALA A 142 -6.89 7.35 -19.59
N ALA A 143 -5.96 7.24 -20.55
CA ALA A 143 -6.24 6.65 -21.87
C ALA A 143 -6.13 5.12 -21.91
N ASN A 144 -5.77 4.47 -20.77
CA ASN A 144 -5.53 3.05 -20.72
C ASN A 144 -6.62 2.32 -19.93
N VAL A 145 -6.89 1.07 -20.32
CA VAL A 145 -7.56 0.09 -19.48
C VAL A 145 -6.48 -0.60 -18.65
N ILE A 146 -6.46 -0.32 -17.35
CA ILE A 146 -5.53 -0.96 -16.42
C ILE A 146 -6.03 -2.37 -16.12
N SER A 147 -5.21 -3.38 -16.41
CA SER A 147 -5.52 -4.78 -16.20
C SER A 147 -4.87 -5.36 -14.94
N GLU A 148 -3.71 -4.84 -14.55
CA GLU A 148 -2.93 -5.36 -13.43
C GLU A 148 -2.17 -4.26 -12.71
N VAL A 149 -2.09 -4.36 -11.39
CA VAL A 149 -1.23 -3.55 -10.54
C VAL A 149 -0.47 -4.49 -9.62
N GLU A 150 0.84 -4.43 -9.61
CA GLU A 150 1.72 -5.18 -8.71
C GLU A 150 2.68 -4.22 -8.02
N GLY A 151 2.90 -4.38 -6.71
CA GLY A 151 3.77 -3.42 -6.05
C GLY A 151 4.41 -3.91 -4.75
N ILE A 152 5.61 -3.40 -4.53
CA ILE A 152 6.29 -3.38 -3.24
C ILE A 152 5.87 -2.05 -2.59
N VAL A 153 4.86 -2.11 -1.72
CA VAL A 153 4.22 -0.91 -1.14
C VAL A 153 4.45 -0.77 0.37
N ASN A 154 5.26 -1.64 0.95
CA ASN A 154 5.67 -1.57 2.35
C ASN A 154 7.20 -1.57 2.46
N GLY A 155 7.78 -0.43 2.84
CA GLY A 155 9.23 -0.25 2.93
C GLY A 155 9.88 -1.06 4.06
N THR A 156 9.18 -1.30 5.18
CA THR A 156 9.69 -2.07 6.32
C THR A 156 9.97 -3.52 5.92
N THR A 157 8.99 -4.19 5.32
CA THR A 157 9.15 -5.58 4.89
C THR A 157 10.15 -5.72 3.75
N ASN A 158 10.20 -4.75 2.83
CA ASN A 158 11.20 -4.77 1.76
C ASN A 158 12.62 -4.60 2.31
N PHE A 159 12.82 -3.69 3.28
CA PHE A 159 14.09 -3.53 4.00
C PHE A 159 14.50 -4.82 4.70
N MET A 160 13.58 -5.47 5.43
CA MET A 160 13.87 -6.72 6.11
C MET A 160 14.30 -7.83 5.13
N LEU A 161 13.53 -8.03 4.05
CA LEU A 161 13.86 -9.03 3.03
C LEU A 161 15.18 -8.71 2.31
N THR A 162 15.47 -7.43 2.05
CA THR A 162 16.76 -7.01 1.49
C THR A 162 17.94 -7.41 2.40
N ASN A 163 17.80 -7.20 3.72
CA ASN A 163 18.87 -7.54 4.66
C ASN A 163 18.98 -9.06 4.91
N MET A 164 17.87 -9.79 4.86
CA MET A 164 17.92 -11.26 4.88
C MET A 164 18.72 -11.82 3.70
N VAL A 165 18.64 -11.19 2.52
CA VAL A 165 19.43 -11.58 1.33
C VAL A 165 20.88 -11.13 1.45
N ARG A 166 21.13 -9.85 1.75
CA ARG A 166 22.50 -9.26 1.65
C ARG A 166 23.39 -9.63 2.83
N GLU A 167 22.81 -9.62 4.04
CA GLU A 167 23.55 -9.83 5.28
C GLU A 167 23.30 -11.22 5.87
N ASN A 168 22.55 -12.07 5.18
CA ASN A 168 22.14 -13.41 5.65
C ASN A 168 21.53 -13.41 7.05
N LEU A 169 20.73 -12.36 7.35
CA LEU A 169 20.06 -12.22 8.64
C LEU A 169 18.84 -13.15 8.74
N SER A 170 18.58 -13.64 9.95
CA SER A 170 17.28 -14.25 10.25
C SER A 170 16.15 -13.21 10.18
N PHE A 171 14.88 -13.67 10.09
CA PHE A 171 13.72 -12.77 10.18
C PHE A 171 13.77 -11.91 11.45
N ASP A 172 14.05 -12.51 12.61
CA ASP A 172 14.06 -11.82 13.90
C ASP A 172 15.20 -10.78 13.99
N ASP A 173 16.39 -11.10 13.48
CA ASP A 173 17.51 -10.15 13.42
C ASP A 173 17.22 -9.00 12.45
N ALA A 174 16.65 -9.27 11.27
CA ALA A 174 16.25 -8.25 10.31
C ALA A 174 15.17 -7.32 10.89
N LEU A 175 14.18 -7.88 11.63
CA LEU A 175 13.17 -7.10 12.34
C LEU A 175 13.79 -6.20 13.39
N LYS A 176 14.72 -6.74 14.20
CA LYS A 176 15.41 -5.96 15.23
C LYS A 176 16.17 -4.78 14.62
N VAL A 177 16.91 -4.99 13.54
CA VAL A 177 17.60 -3.90 12.82
C VAL A 177 16.60 -2.87 12.29
N ALA A 178 15.47 -3.30 11.72
CA ALA A 178 14.43 -2.39 11.26
C ALA A 178 13.84 -1.54 12.41
N GLN A 179 13.66 -2.13 13.58
CA GLN A 179 13.19 -1.42 14.79
C GLN A 179 14.22 -0.42 15.31
N GLU A 180 15.50 -0.79 15.38
CA GLU A 180 16.59 0.09 15.81
C GLU A 180 16.76 1.32 14.89
N LEU A 181 16.50 1.15 13.59
CA LEU A 181 16.54 2.22 12.61
C LEU A 181 15.22 3.03 12.53
N GLY A 182 14.18 2.62 13.29
CA GLY A 182 12.89 3.29 13.31
C GLY A 182 12.02 3.02 12.07
N TYR A 183 12.28 1.96 11.32
CA TYR A 183 11.48 1.53 10.18
C TYR A 183 10.30 0.65 10.60
N ALA A 184 10.44 -0.11 11.68
CA ALA A 184 9.37 -0.93 12.26
C ALA A 184 9.02 -0.46 13.68
N GLU A 185 7.74 -0.61 14.05
CA GLU A 185 7.32 -0.34 15.42
C GLU A 185 7.89 -1.38 16.39
N THR A 186 8.41 -0.91 17.53
CA THR A 186 9.00 -1.79 18.55
C THR A 186 7.95 -2.55 19.34
N LYS A 187 6.74 -2.01 19.49
CA LYS A 187 5.68 -2.60 20.31
C LYS A 187 4.88 -3.66 19.52
N ASP A 188 4.48 -3.34 18.31
CA ASP A 188 3.70 -4.25 17.46
C ASP A 188 3.99 -4.00 15.97
N PRO A 189 4.89 -4.79 15.35
CA PRO A 189 5.21 -4.67 13.93
C PRO A 189 4.20 -5.36 13.01
N SER A 190 3.09 -5.91 13.54
CA SER A 190 2.16 -6.76 12.78
C SER A 190 1.52 -6.06 11.58
N ASP A 191 1.33 -4.74 11.64
CA ASP A 191 0.76 -3.99 10.51
C ASP A 191 1.64 -4.11 9.25
N ASP A 192 2.97 -4.10 9.43
CA ASP A 192 3.94 -4.29 8.36
C ASP A 192 4.14 -5.78 8.04
N VAL A 193 4.63 -6.55 9.01
CA VAL A 193 5.14 -7.91 8.75
C VAL A 193 4.07 -8.94 8.41
N ASP A 194 2.81 -8.69 8.79
CA ASP A 194 1.65 -9.52 8.42
C ASP A 194 0.97 -9.02 7.12
N GLY A 195 1.47 -7.94 6.49
CA GLY A 195 1.00 -7.42 5.21
C GLY A 195 -0.25 -6.53 5.27
N ARG A 196 -0.73 -6.14 6.46
CA ARG A 196 -1.96 -5.36 6.64
C ARG A 196 -1.87 -3.95 6.05
N ASP A 197 -0.71 -3.29 6.19
CA ASP A 197 -0.42 -2.00 5.55
C ASP A 197 -0.53 -2.10 4.02
N ALA A 198 0.13 -3.10 3.43
CA ALA A 198 0.09 -3.35 1.99
C ALA A 198 -1.32 -3.71 1.50
N CYS A 199 -2.10 -4.44 2.31
CA CYS A 199 -3.49 -4.80 2.01
C CYS A 199 -4.39 -3.56 1.88
N ARG A 200 -4.31 -2.60 2.81
CA ARG A 200 -5.07 -1.34 2.70
C ARG A 200 -4.70 -0.56 1.44
N LYS A 201 -3.42 -0.51 1.09
CA LYS A 201 -2.94 0.21 -0.10
C LYS A 201 -3.42 -0.42 -1.40
N ILE A 202 -3.34 -1.75 -1.52
CA ILE A 202 -3.84 -2.42 -2.73
C ILE A 202 -5.37 -2.36 -2.83
N ALA A 203 -6.09 -2.32 -1.71
CA ALA A 203 -7.54 -2.12 -1.70
C ALA A 203 -7.91 -0.76 -2.32
N ILE A 204 -7.17 0.31 -2.00
CA ILE A 204 -7.37 1.64 -2.60
C ILE A 204 -7.11 1.60 -4.11
N LEU A 205 -5.97 1.06 -4.54
CA LEU A 205 -5.62 0.98 -5.96
C LEU A 205 -6.61 0.11 -6.74
N SER A 206 -7.05 -1.00 -6.15
CA SER A 206 -8.09 -1.87 -6.73
C SER A 206 -9.41 -1.13 -6.89
N SER A 207 -9.84 -0.36 -5.88
CA SER A 207 -11.07 0.43 -5.95
C SER A 207 -11.04 1.45 -7.09
N MET A 208 -9.89 2.10 -7.30
CA MET A 208 -9.68 3.03 -8.42
C MET A 208 -9.79 2.35 -9.78
N VAL A 209 -9.13 1.20 -9.96
CA VAL A 209 -9.13 0.46 -11.24
C VAL A 209 -10.51 -0.15 -11.53
N CYS A 210 -11.20 -0.63 -10.51
CA CYS A 210 -12.49 -1.30 -10.66
C CYS A 210 -13.67 -0.34 -10.74
N GLY A 211 -13.51 0.89 -10.27
CA GLY A 211 -14.57 1.89 -10.21
C GLY A 211 -15.63 1.62 -9.11
N HIS A 212 -15.37 0.70 -8.20
CA HIS A 212 -16.20 0.41 -7.02
C HIS A 212 -15.33 0.02 -5.82
N GLN A 213 -15.89 0.18 -4.61
CA GLN A 213 -15.16 -0.09 -3.37
C GLN A 213 -14.70 -1.55 -3.27
N ILE A 214 -13.42 -1.76 -3.09
CA ILE A 214 -12.82 -3.04 -2.73
C ILE A 214 -12.39 -2.95 -1.26
N TYR A 215 -12.86 -3.89 -0.45
CA TYR A 215 -12.61 -3.88 0.98
C TYR A 215 -11.40 -4.75 1.36
N PRO A 216 -10.51 -4.27 2.28
CA PRO A 216 -9.35 -5.03 2.73
C PRO A 216 -9.66 -6.44 3.26
N GLN A 217 -10.81 -6.62 3.94
CA GLN A 217 -11.21 -7.92 4.47
C GLN A 217 -11.48 -9.00 3.41
N ASN A 218 -11.68 -8.61 2.15
CA ASN A 218 -11.87 -9.54 1.03
C ASN A 218 -10.57 -9.88 0.30
N ILE A 219 -9.44 -9.27 0.69
CA ILE A 219 -8.13 -9.48 0.06
C ILE A 219 -7.34 -10.51 0.86
N PRO A 220 -7.04 -11.69 0.29
CA PRO A 220 -6.16 -12.66 0.92
C PRO A 220 -4.81 -12.02 1.26
N THR A 221 -4.42 -12.07 2.53
CA THR A 221 -3.22 -11.38 2.99
C THR A 221 -2.33 -12.32 3.79
N ARG A 222 -1.10 -12.50 3.34
CA ARG A 222 -0.05 -13.27 4.00
C ARG A 222 1.20 -12.42 4.17
N GLY A 223 1.77 -12.41 5.36
CA GLY A 223 2.99 -11.68 5.68
C GLY A 223 4.26 -12.50 5.48
N ILE A 224 5.38 -11.96 5.98
CA ILE A 224 6.73 -12.50 5.77
C ILE A 224 7.29 -13.31 6.95
N ARG A 225 6.53 -13.50 8.05
CA ARG A 225 7.05 -14.13 9.28
C ARG A 225 7.58 -15.55 9.09
N ALA A 226 7.02 -16.30 8.13
CA ALA A 226 7.41 -17.69 7.88
C ALA A 226 8.67 -17.84 7.02
N ILE A 227 9.21 -16.74 6.49
CA ILE A 227 10.38 -16.78 5.60
C ILE A 227 11.65 -17.00 6.43
N THR A 228 12.47 -17.94 5.99
CA THR A 228 13.77 -18.27 6.60
C THR A 228 14.92 -17.94 5.63
N THR A 229 16.15 -17.90 6.15
CA THR A 229 17.36 -17.73 5.33
C THR A 229 17.50 -18.83 4.27
N ALA A 230 17.08 -20.05 4.60
CA ALA A 230 17.11 -21.13 3.63
C ALA A 230 16.09 -20.98 2.49
N ASP A 231 14.93 -20.33 2.72
CA ASP A 231 13.99 -19.97 1.63
C ASP A 231 14.61 -18.90 0.72
N VAL A 232 15.36 -17.96 1.30
CA VAL A 232 16.11 -16.95 0.54
C VAL A 232 17.16 -17.59 -0.36
N GLU A 233 17.96 -18.54 0.18
CA GLU A 233 18.95 -19.30 -0.62
C GLU A 233 18.29 -20.17 -1.70
N ALA A 234 17.13 -20.75 -1.41
CA ALA A 234 16.36 -21.53 -2.39
C ALA A 234 15.82 -20.63 -3.52
N ALA A 235 15.35 -19.43 -3.19
CA ALA A 235 14.94 -18.44 -4.19
C ALA A 235 16.09 -18.05 -5.11
N GLU A 236 17.30 -17.84 -4.56
CA GLU A 236 18.50 -17.54 -5.32
C GLU A 236 18.86 -18.66 -6.32
N LYS A 237 18.78 -19.94 -5.89
CA LYS A 237 18.97 -21.10 -6.76
C LYS A 237 17.95 -21.17 -7.91
N LEU A 238 16.76 -20.60 -7.71
CA LEU A 238 15.71 -20.49 -8.72
C LEU A 238 15.81 -19.23 -9.59
N GLY A 239 16.88 -18.42 -9.44
CA GLY A 239 17.06 -17.17 -10.16
C GLY A 239 16.06 -16.08 -9.75
N CYS A 240 15.54 -16.15 -8.53
CA CYS A 240 14.54 -15.25 -7.97
C CYS A 240 15.04 -14.54 -6.72
N VAL A 241 14.29 -13.51 -6.30
CA VAL A 241 14.34 -12.91 -4.95
C VAL A 241 12.97 -13.04 -4.32
N ILE A 242 12.91 -12.98 -2.98
CA ILE A 242 11.62 -12.95 -2.27
C ILE A 242 11.23 -11.49 -2.00
N LYS A 243 10.03 -11.09 -2.40
CA LYS A 243 9.44 -9.76 -2.11
C LYS A 243 8.03 -9.94 -1.58
N LEU A 244 7.57 -9.04 -0.69
CA LEU A 244 6.16 -8.95 -0.33
C LEU A 244 5.45 -8.13 -1.42
N ILE A 245 4.61 -8.79 -2.20
CA ILE A 245 3.89 -8.18 -3.33
C ILE A 245 2.43 -7.98 -2.95
N ALA A 246 1.97 -6.75 -3.11
CA ALA A 246 0.56 -6.40 -3.15
C ALA A 246 0.14 -6.33 -4.61
N TRP A 247 -0.89 -7.08 -4.99
CA TRP A 247 -1.28 -7.20 -6.39
C TRP A 247 -2.79 -7.19 -6.57
N MET A 248 -3.23 -6.71 -7.73
CA MET A 248 -4.59 -6.86 -8.23
C MET A 248 -4.59 -7.18 -9.72
N LYS A 249 -5.58 -7.96 -10.15
CA LYS A 249 -5.85 -8.29 -11.55
C LYS A 249 -7.31 -8.09 -11.86
N ARG A 250 -7.60 -7.53 -13.03
CA ARG A 250 -8.95 -7.37 -13.57
C ARG A 250 -9.12 -8.28 -14.77
N GLY A 251 -10.05 -9.23 -14.67
CA GLY A 251 -10.44 -10.09 -15.78
C GLY A 251 -11.19 -9.33 -16.87
N LYS A 252 -11.16 -9.86 -18.09
CA LYS A 252 -11.91 -9.29 -19.23
C LYS A 252 -13.43 -9.32 -19.03
N ASP A 253 -13.92 -10.20 -18.17
CA ASP A 253 -15.32 -10.31 -17.76
C ASP A 253 -15.69 -9.34 -16.61
N GLY A 254 -14.75 -8.51 -16.16
CA GLY A 254 -14.92 -7.61 -15.03
C GLY A 254 -14.65 -8.26 -13.67
N SER A 255 -14.29 -9.53 -13.62
CA SER A 255 -13.86 -10.20 -12.37
C SER A 255 -12.61 -9.50 -11.80
N VAL A 256 -12.49 -9.53 -10.47
CA VAL A 256 -11.37 -8.93 -9.75
C VAL A 256 -10.72 -9.98 -8.87
N ALA A 257 -9.41 -10.08 -8.95
CA ALA A 257 -8.58 -10.82 -8.01
C ALA A 257 -7.58 -9.85 -7.37
N ALA A 258 -7.31 -10.00 -6.09
CA ALA A 258 -6.33 -9.19 -5.38
C ALA A 258 -5.71 -9.98 -4.22
N GLY A 259 -4.48 -9.66 -3.87
CA GLY A 259 -3.79 -10.34 -2.79
C GLY A 259 -2.58 -9.56 -2.27
N VAL A 260 -2.14 -9.95 -1.08
CA VAL A 260 -0.85 -9.56 -0.52
C VAL A 260 -0.15 -10.80 -0.04
N GLU A 261 0.99 -11.09 -0.61
CA GLU A 261 1.73 -12.30 -0.28
C GLU A 261 3.22 -12.17 -0.60
N PRO A 262 4.09 -12.87 0.12
CA PRO A 262 5.46 -13.04 -0.30
C PRO A 262 5.50 -13.88 -1.59
N CYS A 263 6.24 -13.37 -2.58
CA CYS A 263 6.38 -13.97 -3.90
C CYS A 263 7.84 -14.25 -4.24
N LEU A 264 8.07 -15.28 -5.07
CA LEU A 264 9.31 -15.41 -5.83
C LEU A 264 9.26 -14.46 -7.03
N VAL A 265 10.10 -13.45 -7.03
CA VAL A 265 10.21 -12.47 -8.10
C VAL A 265 11.45 -12.80 -8.95
N PRO A 266 11.30 -13.19 -10.24
CA PRO A 266 12.43 -13.44 -11.12
C PRO A 266 13.37 -12.24 -11.19
N LYS A 267 14.67 -12.47 -11.26
CA LYS A 267 15.67 -11.39 -11.35
C LYS A 267 15.54 -10.55 -12.62
N SER A 268 14.86 -11.05 -13.64
CA SER A 268 14.49 -10.30 -14.85
C SER A 268 13.31 -9.33 -14.65
N ASN A 269 12.50 -9.53 -13.60
CA ASN A 269 11.36 -8.66 -13.29
C ASN A 269 11.83 -7.34 -12.65
N GLN A 270 11.25 -6.21 -13.05
CA GLN A 270 11.62 -4.86 -12.60
C GLN A 270 11.50 -4.68 -11.08
N LEU A 271 10.56 -5.38 -10.44
CA LEU A 271 10.38 -5.33 -8.99
C LEU A 271 11.50 -6.05 -8.21
N ALA A 272 12.25 -6.94 -8.85
CA ALA A 272 13.33 -7.68 -8.18
C ALA A 272 14.46 -6.78 -7.65
N SER A 273 14.74 -5.69 -8.35
CA SER A 273 15.81 -4.74 -8.01
C SER A 273 15.42 -3.66 -7.02
N VAL A 274 14.19 -3.67 -6.54
CA VAL A 274 13.67 -2.69 -5.56
C VAL A 274 14.12 -3.11 -4.16
N ASP A 275 15.09 -2.42 -3.59
CA ASP A 275 15.73 -2.79 -2.33
C ASP A 275 15.48 -1.75 -1.22
N ASP A 276 15.89 -2.09 -0.01
CA ASP A 276 15.83 -1.26 1.19
C ASP A 276 14.39 -0.75 1.48
N VAL A 277 14.25 0.51 1.85
CA VAL A 277 12.96 1.13 2.19
C VAL A 277 12.19 1.67 0.99
N PHE A 278 12.67 1.39 -0.23
CA PHE A 278 12.02 1.89 -1.43
C PHE A 278 10.76 1.09 -1.79
N ASN A 279 9.82 1.79 -2.38
CA ASN A 279 8.60 1.24 -2.96
C ASN A 279 8.68 1.30 -4.49
N ALA A 280 7.98 0.37 -5.13
CA ALA A 280 7.71 0.44 -6.56
C ALA A 280 6.32 -0.15 -6.82
N VAL A 281 5.61 0.46 -7.76
CA VAL A 281 4.31 -0.03 -8.24
C VAL A 281 4.39 -0.15 -9.76
N LEU A 282 4.22 -1.37 -10.26
CA LEU A 282 4.10 -1.68 -11.67
C LEU A 282 2.62 -1.69 -12.03
N VAL A 283 2.27 -0.98 -13.09
CA VAL A 283 0.91 -0.88 -13.64
C VAL A 283 0.92 -1.32 -15.08
N LYS A 284 0.03 -2.27 -15.44
CA LYS A 284 -0.13 -2.76 -16.82
C LYS A 284 -1.33 -2.11 -17.48
N GLY A 285 -1.07 -1.33 -18.51
CA GLY A 285 -2.07 -0.69 -19.37
C GLY A 285 -2.11 -1.33 -20.75
N ASP A 286 -3.30 -1.39 -21.34
CA ASP A 286 -3.51 -2.03 -22.64
C ASP A 286 -2.81 -1.30 -23.82
N MET A 287 -2.63 0.03 -23.74
CA MET A 287 -1.98 0.83 -24.77
C MET A 287 -0.53 1.18 -24.47
N LEU A 288 -0.22 1.41 -23.17
CA LEU A 288 1.09 1.84 -22.73
C LEU A 288 2.03 0.64 -22.47
N GLY A 289 1.48 -0.53 -22.15
CA GLY A 289 2.25 -1.66 -21.61
C GLY A 289 2.55 -1.46 -20.13
N ASP A 290 3.73 -1.88 -19.72
CA ASP A 290 4.17 -1.86 -18.32
C ASP A 290 4.83 -0.53 -17.99
N VAL A 291 4.41 0.08 -16.87
CA VAL A 291 5.04 1.28 -16.30
C VAL A 291 5.30 1.07 -14.82
N VAL A 292 6.45 1.54 -14.34
CA VAL A 292 6.85 1.43 -12.93
C VAL A 292 7.01 2.81 -12.31
N PHE A 293 6.33 3.01 -11.17
CA PHE A 293 6.51 4.17 -10.30
C PHE A 293 7.39 3.78 -9.13
N TYR A 294 8.55 4.41 -8.99
CA TYR A 294 9.57 4.08 -8.01
C TYR A 294 9.93 5.28 -7.14
N GLY A 295 10.07 5.08 -5.84
CA GLY A 295 10.46 6.14 -4.92
C GLY A 295 10.45 5.73 -3.44
N LYS A 296 10.50 6.73 -2.55
CA LYS A 296 10.42 6.51 -1.10
C LYS A 296 8.98 6.25 -0.68
N GLY A 297 8.72 5.07 -0.12
CA GLY A 297 7.38 4.64 0.33
C GLY A 297 6.88 5.32 1.60
N ALA A 298 7.76 5.97 2.37
CA ALA A 298 7.43 6.64 3.62
C ALA A 298 8.44 7.75 3.95
N GLY A 299 8.19 8.48 5.04
CA GLY A 299 9.07 9.51 5.58
C GLY A 299 8.40 10.87 5.67
N LYS A 300 8.85 11.69 6.64
CA LYS A 300 8.26 12.99 6.95
C LYS A 300 8.05 13.87 5.71
N LEU A 301 9.14 14.21 5.01
CA LEU A 301 9.08 15.11 3.86
C LEU A 301 8.54 14.45 2.57
N PRO A 302 8.88 13.20 2.23
CA PRO A 302 8.27 12.53 1.08
C PRO A 302 6.75 12.48 1.16
N THR A 303 6.19 12.00 2.28
CA THR A 303 4.73 11.95 2.50
C THR A 303 4.10 13.35 2.52
N ALA A 304 4.73 14.30 3.21
CA ALA A 304 4.26 15.68 3.22
C ALA A 304 4.26 16.32 1.84
N SER A 305 5.22 16.00 0.98
CA SER A 305 5.27 16.48 -0.40
C SER A 305 4.05 16.03 -1.22
N ALA A 306 3.64 14.77 -1.07
CA ALA A 306 2.44 14.24 -1.73
C ALA A 306 1.17 14.95 -1.22
N VAL A 307 1.03 15.12 0.11
CA VAL A 307 -0.09 15.87 0.68
C VAL A 307 -0.15 17.33 0.17
N VAL A 308 1.00 18.01 0.08
CA VAL A 308 1.03 19.40 -0.44
C VAL A 308 0.72 19.44 -1.93
N ALA A 309 1.06 18.42 -2.70
CA ALA A 309 0.64 18.30 -4.10
C ALA A 309 -0.90 18.19 -4.19
N ASP A 310 -1.53 17.39 -3.33
CA ASP A 310 -3.00 17.32 -3.22
C ASP A 310 -3.62 18.66 -2.83
N VAL A 311 -3.02 19.41 -1.91
CA VAL A 311 -3.49 20.77 -1.57
C VAL A 311 -3.49 21.68 -2.79
N VAL A 312 -2.42 21.65 -3.59
CA VAL A 312 -2.33 22.42 -4.84
C VAL A 312 -3.41 21.98 -5.82
N ASP A 313 -3.65 20.69 -5.96
CA ASP A 313 -4.64 20.13 -6.87
C ASP A 313 -6.07 20.50 -6.44
N ALA A 314 -6.38 20.37 -5.15
CA ALA A 314 -7.66 20.79 -4.58
C ALA A 314 -7.96 22.29 -4.82
N LEU A 315 -6.96 23.15 -4.68
CA LEU A 315 -7.10 24.60 -4.90
C LEU A 315 -7.33 24.94 -6.38
N LYS A 316 -6.74 24.17 -7.30
CA LYS A 316 -6.85 24.39 -8.75
C LYS A 316 -8.13 23.83 -9.36
N HIS A 317 -8.50 22.62 -8.97
CA HIS A 317 -9.52 21.84 -9.65
C HIS A 317 -10.81 21.68 -8.84
N GLY A 318 -10.75 21.80 -7.49
CA GLY A 318 -11.91 21.61 -6.63
C GLY A 318 -12.56 20.26 -6.86
N SER A 319 -13.87 20.21 -6.90
CA SER A 319 -14.65 18.97 -7.12
C SER A 319 -14.45 18.32 -8.50
N LYS A 320 -13.93 19.04 -9.49
CA LYS A 320 -13.69 18.52 -10.84
C LYS A 320 -12.70 17.35 -10.87
N VAL A 321 -11.87 17.21 -9.83
CA VAL A 321 -10.97 16.05 -9.69
C VAL A 321 -11.74 14.73 -9.67
N HIS A 322 -13.00 14.73 -9.21
CA HIS A 322 -13.85 13.55 -9.16
C HIS A 322 -14.45 13.11 -10.51
N ASP A 323 -14.19 13.85 -11.59
CA ASP A 323 -14.48 13.38 -12.94
C ASP A 323 -13.57 12.21 -13.36
N SER A 324 -12.38 12.10 -12.75
CA SER A 324 -11.41 11.02 -13.00
C SER A 324 -11.03 10.21 -11.75
N LEU A 325 -11.09 10.81 -10.56
CA LEU A 325 -10.81 10.13 -9.28
C LEU A 325 -12.12 9.90 -8.52
N PHE A 326 -12.77 8.79 -8.80
CA PHE A 326 -14.03 8.42 -8.15
C PHE A 326 -14.27 6.91 -8.25
N TRP A 327 -14.90 6.33 -7.24
CA TRP A 327 -15.48 4.99 -7.31
C TRP A 327 -16.79 4.91 -6.53
N GLN A 328 -17.64 3.99 -6.93
CA GLN A 328 -18.96 3.80 -6.33
C GLN A 328 -18.87 3.01 -5.03
N PRO A 329 -19.82 3.20 -4.10
CA PRO A 329 -20.03 2.25 -3.02
C PRO A 329 -20.32 0.85 -3.60
N ALA A 330 -19.90 -0.18 -2.89
CA ALA A 330 -20.27 -1.56 -3.17
C ALA A 330 -20.49 -2.31 -1.86
N GLU A 331 -21.34 -3.31 -1.89
CA GLU A 331 -21.42 -4.25 -0.78
C GLU A 331 -20.14 -5.12 -0.76
N PRO A 332 -19.61 -5.46 0.43
CA PRO A 332 -18.54 -6.44 0.52
C PRO A 332 -18.96 -7.75 -0.14
N VAL A 333 -18.11 -8.29 -1.02
CA VAL A 333 -18.37 -9.60 -1.62
C VAL A 333 -18.26 -10.70 -0.57
N ASP A 334 -19.05 -11.76 -0.72
CA ASP A 334 -18.88 -12.97 0.09
C ASP A 334 -17.64 -13.74 -0.37
N GLY A 335 -16.68 -13.91 0.54
CA GLY A 335 -15.44 -14.63 0.30
C GLY A 335 -14.26 -13.77 -0.12
N MET A 336 -13.20 -14.43 -0.57
CA MET A 336 -11.91 -13.79 -0.91
C MET A 336 -11.75 -13.60 -2.43
N LEU A 337 -11.06 -12.54 -2.81
CA LEU A 337 -10.73 -12.18 -4.19
C LEU A 337 -9.50 -13.00 -4.65
N THR A 338 -9.70 -14.28 -4.95
CA THR A 338 -8.62 -15.20 -5.33
C THR A 338 -8.35 -15.18 -6.83
N ASP A 339 -7.09 -15.49 -7.23
CA ASP A 339 -6.67 -15.63 -8.63
C ASP A 339 -6.72 -17.11 -9.05
N PRO A 340 -7.66 -17.53 -9.92
CA PRO A 340 -7.73 -18.89 -10.39
C PRO A 340 -6.66 -19.24 -11.42
N THR A 341 -5.82 -18.28 -11.83
CA THR A 341 -4.82 -18.48 -12.88
C THR A 341 -3.69 -19.39 -12.39
N PRO A 342 -3.39 -20.50 -13.09
CA PRO A 342 -2.27 -21.36 -12.72
C PRO A 342 -0.94 -20.64 -12.82
N ALA A 343 -0.09 -20.82 -11.79
CA ALA A 343 1.25 -20.26 -11.71
C ALA A 343 2.26 -21.31 -11.23
N ALA A 344 3.54 -20.97 -11.23
CA ALA A 344 4.56 -21.77 -10.55
C ALA A 344 4.62 -21.38 -9.07
N TYR A 345 4.99 -22.34 -8.22
CA TYR A 345 5.05 -22.12 -6.77
C TYR A 345 6.27 -22.79 -6.14
N TYR A 346 6.82 -22.15 -5.16
CA TYR A 346 7.72 -22.76 -4.20
C TYR A 346 6.91 -23.17 -2.97
N VAL A 347 7.10 -24.41 -2.52
CA VAL A 347 6.40 -24.97 -1.37
C VAL A 347 7.42 -25.59 -0.43
N ARG A 348 7.45 -25.16 0.83
CA ARG A 348 8.24 -25.78 1.88
C ARG A 348 7.34 -26.62 2.76
N VAL A 349 7.68 -27.92 2.86
CA VAL A 349 6.97 -28.92 3.65
C VAL A 349 7.88 -29.50 4.72
N ALA A 350 7.30 -29.94 5.84
CA ALA A 350 7.99 -30.65 6.90
C ALA A 350 7.30 -31.97 7.20
N GLY A 351 8.05 -32.93 7.76
CA GLY A 351 7.54 -34.24 8.17
C GLY A 351 7.32 -35.25 7.03
N ILE A 352 7.75 -34.96 5.81
CA ILE A 352 7.67 -35.87 4.66
C ILE A 352 8.97 -35.90 3.86
N ALA A 353 9.29 -37.06 3.31
CA ALA A 353 10.45 -37.22 2.45
C ALA A 353 10.25 -36.53 1.08
N PRO A 354 11.32 -36.10 0.39
CA PRO A 354 11.25 -35.47 -0.94
C PRO A 354 10.45 -36.27 -1.96
N ALA A 355 10.62 -37.59 -2.02
CA ALA A 355 9.86 -38.46 -2.92
C ALA A 355 8.34 -38.47 -2.69
N VAL A 356 7.91 -38.25 -1.43
CA VAL A 356 6.48 -38.11 -1.09
C VAL A 356 5.96 -36.74 -1.56
N ALA A 357 6.75 -35.67 -1.39
CA ALA A 357 6.40 -34.35 -1.91
C ALA A 357 6.26 -34.38 -3.45
N GLU A 358 7.19 -35.03 -4.16
CA GLU A 358 7.13 -35.23 -5.61
C GLU A 358 5.87 -35.98 -6.04
N ALA A 359 5.50 -37.05 -5.33
CA ALA A 359 4.29 -37.82 -5.62
C ALA A 359 3.00 -37.00 -5.39
N ILE A 360 2.99 -36.06 -4.44
CA ILE A 360 1.83 -35.22 -4.10
C ILE A 360 1.70 -34.03 -5.06
N TYR A 361 2.81 -33.28 -5.29
CA TYR A 361 2.81 -32.05 -6.09
C TYR A 361 2.96 -32.29 -7.59
N GLY A 362 3.48 -33.45 -7.98
CA GLY A 362 3.62 -33.85 -9.39
C GLY A 362 4.78 -33.14 -10.09
N TYR A 363 4.50 -32.56 -11.28
CA TYR A 363 5.54 -31.96 -12.11
C TYR A 363 6.26 -30.77 -11.44
N GLY A 364 7.55 -30.97 -11.18
CA GLY A 364 8.39 -29.98 -10.48
C GLY A 364 9.73 -30.58 -10.08
N LYS A 365 10.40 -29.95 -9.12
CA LYS A 365 11.72 -30.39 -8.61
C LYS A 365 11.94 -30.06 -7.15
N VAL A 366 12.70 -30.91 -6.46
CA VAL A 366 13.23 -30.60 -5.13
C VAL A 366 14.29 -29.50 -5.25
N VAL A 367 14.19 -28.47 -4.44
CA VAL A 367 15.10 -27.31 -4.42
C VAL A 367 16.06 -27.39 -3.24
N ASP A 368 15.56 -27.86 -2.09
CA ASP A 368 16.33 -27.96 -0.84
C ASP A 368 15.83 -29.11 0.03
N GLU A 369 16.75 -29.83 0.67
CA GLU A 369 16.47 -31.00 1.55
C GLU A 369 17.00 -30.81 2.96
N ARG A 370 17.40 -29.58 3.37
CA ARG A 370 18.06 -29.31 4.66
C ARG A 370 17.11 -29.28 5.85
N TYR A 371 15.81 -29.44 5.63
CA TYR A 371 14.79 -29.39 6.69
C TYR A 371 14.34 -30.81 7.09
N ASP A 372 13.57 -30.88 8.16
CA ASP A 372 12.75 -32.06 8.45
C ASP A 372 11.61 -32.16 7.38
N GLY A 373 12.03 -32.37 6.14
CA GLY A 373 11.19 -32.34 4.95
C GLY A 373 11.95 -31.86 3.72
N CYS A 374 11.30 -31.06 2.88
CA CYS A 374 11.95 -30.46 1.72
C CYS A 374 11.29 -29.15 1.26
N ALA A 375 12.03 -28.42 0.43
CA ALA A 375 11.49 -27.35 -0.40
C ALA A 375 11.31 -27.88 -1.83
N TYR A 376 10.11 -27.73 -2.37
CA TYR A 376 9.71 -28.24 -3.68
C TYR A 376 9.25 -27.09 -4.60
N PHE A 377 9.73 -27.05 -5.83
CA PHE A 377 9.27 -26.11 -6.84
C PHE A 377 8.24 -26.80 -7.74
N VAL A 378 7.01 -26.31 -7.74
CA VAL A 378 5.88 -26.78 -8.55
C VAL A 378 5.84 -25.91 -9.80
N GLU A 379 6.01 -26.50 -10.97
CA GLU A 379 6.07 -25.77 -12.25
C GLU A 379 4.75 -25.11 -12.62
N ARG A 380 3.62 -25.74 -12.26
CA ARG A 380 2.29 -25.21 -12.55
C ARG A 380 1.22 -25.79 -11.64
N ALA A 381 0.52 -24.94 -10.92
CA ALA A 381 -0.66 -25.27 -10.14
C ALA A 381 -1.58 -24.05 -10.04
N ASP A 382 -2.85 -24.26 -9.74
CA ASP A 382 -3.76 -23.24 -9.24
C ASP A 382 -3.92 -23.36 -7.72
N GLU A 383 -4.56 -22.39 -7.07
CA GLU A 383 -4.75 -22.38 -5.62
C GLU A 383 -5.56 -23.59 -5.12
N LYS A 384 -6.50 -24.10 -5.94
CA LYS A 384 -7.31 -25.28 -5.60
C LYS A 384 -6.45 -26.54 -5.56
N ALA A 385 -5.59 -26.72 -6.56
CA ALA A 385 -4.65 -27.84 -6.62
C ALA A 385 -3.65 -27.79 -5.44
N LEU A 386 -3.15 -26.61 -5.09
CA LEU A 386 -2.28 -26.43 -3.92
C LEU A 386 -2.98 -26.75 -2.60
N ALA A 387 -4.23 -26.31 -2.44
CA ALA A 387 -5.03 -26.64 -1.25
C ALA A 387 -5.32 -28.16 -1.13
N GLU A 388 -5.54 -28.84 -2.26
CA GLU A 388 -5.69 -30.29 -2.28
C GLU A 388 -4.36 -30.99 -1.95
N ALA A 389 -3.24 -30.54 -2.52
CA ALA A 389 -1.91 -31.05 -2.21
C ALA A 389 -1.57 -30.85 -0.72
N ALA A 390 -1.89 -29.71 -0.13
CA ALA A 390 -1.69 -29.46 1.30
C ALA A 390 -2.43 -30.47 2.18
N ARG A 391 -3.70 -30.79 1.84
CA ARG A 391 -4.47 -31.84 2.55
C ARG A 391 -3.83 -33.22 2.42
N LYS A 392 -3.26 -33.55 1.25
CA LYS A 392 -2.53 -34.81 1.07
C LYS A 392 -1.26 -34.87 1.90
N VAL A 393 -0.53 -33.75 2.02
CA VAL A 393 0.64 -33.64 2.91
C VAL A 393 0.24 -33.89 4.36
N GLU A 394 -0.84 -33.28 4.83
CA GLU A 394 -1.37 -33.48 6.19
C GLU A 394 -1.81 -34.93 6.43
N ALA A 395 -2.45 -35.55 5.46
CA ALA A 395 -2.93 -36.95 5.53
C ALA A 395 -1.79 -37.97 5.71
N VAL A 396 -0.56 -37.63 5.28
CA VAL A 396 0.62 -38.50 5.46
C VAL A 396 1.50 -38.06 6.64
N GLY A 397 0.98 -37.17 7.52
CA GLY A 397 1.64 -36.72 8.73
C GLY A 397 2.59 -35.53 8.55
N GLY A 398 2.63 -34.92 7.37
CA GLY A 398 3.42 -33.73 7.09
C GLY A 398 2.68 -32.42 7.37
N SER A 399 3.35 -31.31 7.09
CA SER A 399 2.75 -29.96 7.18
C SER A 399 3.36 -29.02 6.14
N VAL A 400 2.53 -28.19 5.53
CA VAL A 400 2.98 -27.10 4.64
C VAL A 400 3.40 -25.91 5.51
N LYS A 401 4.63 -25.44 5.37
CA LYS A 401 5.21 -24.36 6.17
C LYS A 401 5.24 -23.01 5.44
N LEU A 402 5.40 -23.03 4.12
CA LEU A 402 5.46 -21.82 3.30
C LEU A 402 5.02 -22.15 1.87
N VAL A 403 4.29 -21.23 1.26
CA VAL A 403 3.94 -21.25 -0.16
C VAL A 403 4.24 -19.87 -0.73
N LEU A 404 5.09 -19.80 -1.76
CA LEU A 404 5.42 -18.59 -2.50
C LEU A 404 5.00 -18.75 -3.96
N LYS A 405 4.14 -17.87 -4.44
CA LYS A 405 3.80 -17.77 -5.86
C LYS A 405 5.00 -17.18 -6.62
N ARG A 406 5.35 -17.74 -7.77
CA ARG A 406 6.35 -17.17 -8.66
C ARG A 406 5.66 -16.18 -9.61
N LEU A 407 6.12 -14.94 -9.64
CA LEU A 407 5.68 -13.98 -10.65
C LEU A 407 6.15 -14.42 -12.05
N PRO A 408 5.45 -14.03 -13.12
CA PRO A 408 5.91 -14.29 -14.48
C PRO A 408 7.25 -13.60 -14.74
N GLU A 409 8.04 -14.18 -15.65
CA GLU A 409 9.13 -13.46 -16.27
C GLU A 409 8.52 -12.40 -17.17
N GLU A 410 9.09 -11.21 -17.18
CA GLU A 410 8.68 -10.20 -18.15
C GLU A 410 9.00 -10.73 -19.56
N ALA A 411 8.05 -10.54 -20.46
CA ALA A 411 8.18 -10.96 -21.86
C ALA A 411 9.12 -10.02 -22.63
#